data_839acf3b052d30e30e5694601f6fa60c
#
_entry.id   839acf3b052d30e30e5694601f6fa60c
#
_cell.length_a   1.000
_cell.length_b   1.000
_cell.length_c   1.000
_cell.angle_alpha   90.00
_cell.angle_beta   90.00
_cell.angle_gamma   90.00
#
_symmetry.space_group_name_H-M   'P 1'
#
loop_
_entity.id
_entity.type
_entity.pdbx_description
1 polymer ?
#
loop_
_entity_poly.entity_id
_entity_poly.type
_entity_poly.pdbx_seq_one_letter_code
_entity_poly.pdbx_strand_id
1 'polypeptide(L)'
;MSHQFAVASPPTDAISAVKFSPDPSSKRIVVSSWDKNVYLYELRDENGVVGEGKLLQKLEFRAPVLDVCFGANEDEIFVAGLDWDVRKIDVNTSTQTVLSTHEAGVRNVVYSRDYNILISGSWDSTLHIHRPDQIHVVIPLPSKPYSLSVSSTKLVVAMASRALHIYELETLALLTTPSDDNKVVNVEPWQRRESSLKFMTRCVACMPDDAGYASSSIEGRVAVEWFDPSAESQARKYAFKCHRQVDDDVDVVYPVNALSFHPVHGSFASGGGDGVVALWDGISKRRIRQYQKYQSSVAALDFSGDGKHLAIAVSPGFEDGNDDLADGLVRIFVRELAETEAKGKSAK
;
A
#
# COMPACT_ATOMS: atom_id res chain seq x y z
N MET A 1 21.01 11.29 15.61
CA MET A 1 21.01 10.05 14.80
C MET A 1 19.56 9.60 14.74
N SER A 2 19.03 9.23 13.58
CA SER A 2 17.67 8.71 13.48
C SER A 2 17.62 7.35 14.19
N HIS A 3 16.66 7.19 15.09
CA HIS A 3 16.45 5.97 15.84
C HIS A 3 15.66 4.97 14.98
N GLN A 4 16.03 3.70 14.97
CA GLN A 4 15.29 2.61 14.32
C GLN A 4 15.22 1.43 15.29
N PHE A 5 14.05 0.85 15.41
CA PHE A 5 13.83 -0.36 16.23
C PHE A 5 13.05 -1.41 15.44
N ALA A 6 13.17 -2.65 15.85
CA ALA A 6 12.34 -3.74 15.35
C ALA A 6 11.14 -3.94 16.27
N VAL A 7 9.97 -4.18 15.70
CA VAL A 7 8.76 -4.48 16.47
C VAL A 7 8.85 -5.89 17.04
N ALA A 8 8.45 -6.05 18.30
CA ALA A 8 8.43 -7.34 18.97
C ALA A 8 7.36 -8.28 18.38
N SER A 9 7.60 -9.59 18.44
CA SER A 9 6.66 -10.62 17.99
C SER A 9 6.17 -10.41 16.55
N PRO A 10 7.06 -10.35 15.54
CA PRO A 10 6.68 -10.20 14.14
C PRO A 10 5.89 -11.41 13.65
N PRO A 11 5.22 -11.32 12.46
CA PRO A 11 4.63 -12.46 11.78
C PRO A 11 5.62 -13.61 11.57
N THR A 12 5.09 -14.82 11.40
CA THR A 12 5.90 -16.03 11.20
C THR A 12 6.09 -16.40 9.74
N ASP A 13 5.43 -15.66 8.83
CA ASP A 13 5.54 -15.84 7.38
C ASP A 13 5.60 -14.47 6.69
N ALA A 14 5.77 -14.45 5.37
CA ALA A 14 5.91 -13.26 4.55
C ALA A 14 4.85 -12.20 4.85
N ILE A 15 5.30 -10.95 4.96
CA ILE A 15 4.42 -9.81 5.22
C ILE A 15 3.84 -9.33 3.89
N SER A 16 2.53 -9.14 3.85
CA SER A 16 1.81 -8.66 2.66
C SER A 16 1.53 -7.15 2.68
N ALA A 17 1.25 -6.59 3.86
CA ALA A 17 1.06 -5.15 4.03
C ALA A 17 1.42 -4.68 5.45
N VAL A 18 1.79 -3.42 5.58
CA VAL A 18 1.91 -2.67 6.83
C VAL A 18 1.26 -1.32 6.65
N LYS A 19 0.42 -0.89 7.61
CA LYS A 19 -0.26 0.41 7.58
C LYS A 19 -0.24 1.06 8.94
N PHE A 20 0.12 2.34 8.99
CA PHE A 20 -0.12 3.16 10.17
C PHE A 20 -1.58 3.50 10.32
N SER A 21 -2.01 3.68 11.56
CA SER A 21 -3.25 4.39 11.83
C SER A 21 -3.19 5.75 11.15
N PRO A 22 -4.25 6.13 10.45
CA PRO A 22 -4.28 7.39 9.73
C PRO A 22 -4.52 8.61 10.67
N ASP A 23 -4.77 8.40 11.96
CA ASP A 23 -4.75 9.46 12.97
C ASP A 23 -3.29 9.88 13.22
N PRO A 24 -2.91 11.15 12.93
CA PRO A 24 -1.54 11.62 13.16
C PRO A 24 -1.08 11.51 14.62
N SER A 25 -2.01 11.51 15.56
CA SER A 25 -1.71 11.36 16.98
C SER A 25 -1.46 9.92 17.40
N SER A 26 -2.01 8.95 16.67
CA SER A 26 -1.85 7.51 16.93
C SER A 26 -0.46 7.02 16.49
N LYS A 27 0.01 5.98 17.17
CA LYS A 27 1.22 5.24 16.80
C LYS A 27 0.92 3.74 16.66
N ARG A 28 -0.31 3.40 16.32
CA ARG A 28 -0.70 2.03 15.99
C ARG A 28 -0.34 1.69 14.55
N ILE A 29 0.09 0.47 14.35
CA ILE A 29 0.26 -0.13 13.02
C ILE A 29 -0.51 -1.44 12.94
N VAL A 30 -1.03 -1.72 11.75
CA VAL A 30 -1.63 -3.01 11.41
C VAL A 30 -0.80 -3.68 10.34
N VAL A 31 -0.64 -4.99 10.45
CA VAL A 31 0.20 -5.80 9.55
C VAL A 31 -0.56 -7.05 9.15
N SER A 32 -0.56 -7.37 7.86
CA SER A 32 -1.10 -8.62 7.32
C SER A 32 0.01 -9.54 6.85
N SER A 33 -0.23 -10.86 6.93
CA SER A 33 0.78 -11.85 6.62
C SER A 33 0.20 -13.10 5.93
N TRP A 34 1.08 -13.81 5.25
CA TRP A 34 0.81 -15.13 4.67
C TRP A 34 0.63 -16.21 5.71
N ASP A 35 1.03 -15.98 6.97
CA ASP A 35 0.75 -16.87 8.11
C ASP A 35 -0.73 -16.88 8.54
N LYS A 36 -1.61 -16.30 7.73
CA LYS A 36 -3.07 -16.21 7.94
C LYS A 36 -3.48 -15.33 9.11
N ASN A 37 -2.64 -14.38 9.51
CA ASN A 37 -2.96 -13.49 10.62
C ASN A 37 -2.86 -12.02 10.23
N VAL A 38 -3.61 -11.21 10.97
CA VAL A 38 -3.44 -9.77 11.08
C VAL A 38 -2.95 -9.44 12.47
N TYR A 39 -1.97 -8.56 12.54
CA TYR A 39 -1.32 -8.14 13.77
C TYR A 39 -1.56 -6.64 13.98
N LEU A 40 -2.01 -6.27 15.17
CA LEU A 40 -2.14 -4.87 15.59
C LEU A 40 -1.10 -4.59 16.68
N TYR A 41 -0.31 -3.54 16.46
CA TYR A 41 0.72 -3.12 17.41
C TYR A 41 0.49 -1.68 17.86
N GLU A 42 0.82 -1.40 19.13
CA GLU A 42 1.03 -0.05 19.66
C GLU A 42 2.53 0.20 19.78
N LEU A 43 3.00 1.28 19.17
CA LEU A 43 4.42 1.62 19.14
C LEU A 43 4.86 2.52 20.30
N ARG A 44 3.93 3.01 21.13
CA ARG A 44 4.23 3.76 22.34
C ARG A 44 4.33 2.83 23.55
N ASP A 45 5.29 3.13 24.41
CA ASP A 45 5.35 2.56 25.74
C ASP A 45 4.33 3.22 26.70
N GLU A 46 4.29 2.80 27.96
CA GLU A 46 3.40 3.33 28.99
C GLU A 46 3.68 4.82 29.31
N ASN A 47 4.86 5.33 28.96
CA ASN A 47 5.27 6.72 29.13
C ASN A 47 5.00 7.57 27.87
N GLY A 48 4.43 7.00 26.83
CA GLY A 48 4.13 7.66 25.56
C GLY A 48 5.32 7.80 24.62
N VAL A 49 6.46 7.15 24.94
CA VAL A 49 7.66 7.16 24.10
C VAL A 49 7.52 6.09 23.01
N VAL A 50 7.84 6.44 21.78
CA VAL A 50 7.87 5.47 20.67
C VAL A 50 9.11 4.59 20.80
N GLY A 51 8.90 3.28 20.88
CA GLY A 51 9.95 2.29 21.15
C GLY A 51 9.60 0.92 20.55
N GLU A 52 10.05 -0.16 21.16
CA GLU A 52 10.02 -1.54 20.64
C GLU A 52 8.67 -2.03 20.09
N GLY A 53 7.58 -1.35 20.39
CA GLY A 53 6.24 -1.72 19.97
C GLY A 53 5.71 -2.93 20.73
N LYS A 54 4.43 -2.89 21.09
CA LYS A 54 3.73 -3.96 21.80
C LYS A 54 2.67 -4.55 20.90
N LEU A 55 2.67 -5.88 20.75
CA LEU A 55 1.56 -6.58 20.10
C LEU A 55 0.31 -6.43 20.99
N LEU A 56 -0.71 -5.75 20.45
CA LEU A 56 -2.01 -5.61 21.11
C LEU A 56 -2.93 -6.78 20.80
N GLN A 57 -2.95 -7.18 19.52
CA GLN A 57 -3.90 -8.19 19.05
C GLN A 57 -3.33 -8.97 17.87
N LYS A 58 -3.63 -10.26 17.85
CA LYS A 58 -3.40 -11.16 16.73
C LYS A 58 -4.73 -11.78 16.35
N LEU A 59 -5.14 -11.60 15.10
CA LEU A 59 -6.41 -12.06 14.54
C LEU A 59 -6.15 -13.12 13.51
N GLU A 60 -6.74 -14.29 13.67
CA GLU A 60 -6.55 -15.44 12.79
C GLU A 60 -7.63 -15.49 11.70
N PHE A 61 -7.22 -15.93 10.50
CA PHE A 61 -8.07 -16.11 9.31
C PHE A 61 -7.88 -17.52 8.74
N ARG A 62 -8.82 -17.95 7.93
CA ARG A 62 -8.78 -19.29 7.31
C ARG A 62 -7.75 -19.45 6.18
N ALA A 63 -7.30 -18.32 5.59
CA ALA A 63 -6.34 -18.29 4.49
C ALA A 63 -5.38 -17.08 4.62
N PRO A 64 -4.27 -17.04 3.88
CA PRO A 64 -3.35 -15.91 3.85
C PRO A 64 -4.04 -14.58 3.61
N VAL A 65 -3.66 -13.58 4.40
CA VAL A 65 -4.17 -12.21 4.28
C VAL A 65 -3.26 -11.43 3.35
N LEU A 66 -3.83 -10.80 2.31
CA LEU A 66 -3.06 -10.13 1.26
C LEU A 66 -2.97 -8.62 1.45
N ASP A 67 -3.96 -8.00 2.11
CA ASP A 67 -3.96 -6.57 2.37
C ASP A 67 -4.82 -6.24 3.59
N VAL A 68 -4.53 -5.09 4.19
CA VAL A 68 -5.23 -4.55 5.37
C VAL A 68 -5.16 -3.04 5.36
N CYS A 69 -6.23 -2.38 5.82
CA CYS A 69 -6.22 -0.94 6.08
C CYS A 69 -7.08 -0.59 7.29
N PHE A 70 -6.80 0.56 7.90
CA PHE A 70 -7.71 1.15 8.87
C PHE A 70 -8.91 1.79 8.17
N GLY A 71 -10.03 1.85 8.87
CA GLY A 71 -11.24 2.53 8.44
C GLY A 71 -11.28 4.01 8.84
N ALA A 72 -12.45 4.47 9.27
CA ALA A 72 -12.67 5.85 9.67
C ALA A 72 -11.81 6.25 10.89
N ASN A 73 -11.52 5.30 11.75
CA ASN A 73 -10.71 5.45 12.96
C ASN A 73 -9.85 4.20 13.20
N GLU A 74 -9.10 4.16 14.28
CA GLU A 74 -8.20 3.05 14.63
C GLU A 74 -8.89 1.85 15.29
N ASP A 75 -10.18 1.92 15.56
CA ASP A 75 -10.98 0.82 16.10
C ASP A 75 -11.61 -0.03 15.00
N GLU A 76 -11.47 0.39 13.76
CA GLU A 76 -12.00 -0.28 12.58
C GLU A 76 -10.88 -0.67 11.61
N ILE A 77 -10.81 -1.95 11.26
CA ILE A 77 -9.84 -2.49 10.32
C ILE A 77 -10.60 -3.25 9.22
N PHE A 78 -10.16 -3.08 7.97
CA PHE A 78 -10.64 -3.86 6.83
C PHE A 78 -9.55 -4.79 6.35
N VAL A 79 -9.93 -6.01 6.01
CA VAL A 79 -9.03 -7.11 5.68
C VAL A 79 -9.52 -7.84 4.45
N ALA A 80 -8.57 -8.27 3.61
CA ALA A 80 -8.84 -9.10 2.46
C ALA A 80 -7.69 -10.07 2.17
N GLY A 81 -8.01 -11.23 1.58
CA GLY A 81 -7.03 -12.27 1.34
C GLY A 81 -7.47 -13.38 0.39
N LEU A 82 -6.80 -14.51 0.51
CA LEU A 82 -7.03 -15.69 -0.33
C LEU A 82 -8.29 -16.47 0.05
N ASP A 83 -8.99 -16.07 1.09
CA ASP A 83 -10.31 -16.63 1.42
C ASP A 83 -11.47 -15.96 0.68
N TRP A 84 -11.16 -14.96 -0.15
CA TRP A 84 -12.05 -14.21 -1.04
C TRP A 84 -12.99 -13.24 -0.35
N ASP A 85 -13.05 -13.27 0.99
CA ASP A 85 -13.90 -12.39 1.77
C ASP A 85 -13.24 -11.02 2.00
N VAL A 86 -14.05 -9.99 1.93
CA VAL A 86 -13.75 -8.67 2.45
C VAL A 86 -14.40 -8.55 3.83
N ARG A 87 -13.59 -8.32 4.84
CA ARG A 87 -14.05 -8.28 6.23
C ARG A 87 -13.80 -6.93 6.88
N LYS A 88 -14.76 -6.54 7.71
CA LYS A 88 -14.62 -5.50 8.71
C LYS A 88 -14.32 -6.14 10.06
N ILE A 89 -13.39 -5.58 10.78
CA ILE A 89 -13.02 -5.98 12.14
C ILE A 89 -13.25 -4.78 13.05
N ASP A 90 -14.00 -4.99 14.12
CA ASP A 90 -14.04 -4.11 15.26
C ASP A 90 -12.92 -4.51 16.22
N VAL A 91 -11.95 -3.60 16.41
CA VAL A 91 -10.75 -3.86 17.22
C VAL A 91 -11.09 -4.08 18.68
N ASN A 92 -12.09 -3.35 19.22
CA ASN A 92 -12.44 -3.40 20.63
C ASN A 92 -13.11 -4.71 21.03
N THR A 93 -13.92 -5.27 20.13
CA THR A 93 -14.69 -6.50 20.36
C THR A 93 -14.09 -7.73 19.70
N SER A 94 -13.10 -7.56 18.82
CA SER A 94 -12.53 -8.58 17.93
C SER A 94 -13.58 -9.22 16.99
N THR A 95 -14.71 -8.55 16.79
CA THR A 95 -15.79 -9.05 15.95
C THR A 95 -15.40 -8.91 14.48
N GLN A 96 -15.52 -10.01 13.72
CA GLN A 96 -15.29 -10.04 12.28
C GLN A 96 -16.63 -10.13 11.54
N THR A 97 -16.89 -9.19 10.64
CA THR A 97 -18.07 -9.17 9.78
C THR A 97 -17.68 -9.27 8.32
N VAL A 98 -18.22 -10.24 7.59
CA VAL A 98 -18.05 -10.33 6.14
C VAL A 98 -18.94 -9.29 5.47
N LEU A 99 -18.32 -8.39 4.70
CA LEU A 99 -19.02 -7.35 3.95
C LEU A 99 -19.41 -7.81 2.54
N SER A 100 -18.53 -8.58 1.90
CA SER A 100 -18.78 -9.25 0.61
C SER A 100 -17.80 -10.39 0.40
N THR A 101 -18.12 -11.25 -0.57
CA THR A 101 -17.25 -12.32 -1.05
C THR A 101 -17.05 -12.12 -2.55
N HIS A 102 -15.80 -12.13 -3.00
CA HIS A 102 -15.40 -12.16 -4.41
C HIS A 102 -15.36 -13.59 -4.95
N GLU A 103 -15.05 -13.76 -6.24
CA GLU A 103 -14.92 -15.08 -6.88
C GLU A 103 -13.46 -15.55 -6.98
N ALA A 104 -12.50 -14.74 -6.52
CA ALA A 104 -11.07 -15.07 -6.43
C ALA A 104 -10.41 -14.30 -5.29
N GLY A 105 -9.10 -14.51 -5.11
CA GLY A 105 -8.32 -13.82 -4.08
C GLY A 105 -8.45 -12.30 -4.16
N VAL A 106 -8.70 -11.66 -3.03
CA VAL A 106 -8.82 -10.21 -2.93
C VAL A 106 -7.44 -9.64 -2.62
N ARG A 107 -6.86 -8.97 -3.64
CA ARG A 107 -5.48 -8.50 -3.56
C ARG A 107 -5.32 -7.23 -2.75
N ASN A 108 -6.32 -6.33 -2.78
CA ASN A 108 -6.23 -5.02 -2.14
C ASN A 108 -7.52 -4.61 -1.46
N VAL A 109 -7.36 -3.87 -0.37
CA VAL A 109 -8.41 -3.08 0.27
C VAL A 109 -7.88 -1.68 0.55
N VAL A 110 -8.66 -0.65 0.18
CA VAL A 110 -8.34 0.75 0.46
C VAL A 110 -9.59 1.47 0.96
N TYR A 111 -9.42 2.38 1.91
CA TYR A 111 -10.51 3.12 2.48
C TYR A 111 -10.37 4.63 2.21
N SER A 112 -11.41 5.23 1.65
CA SER A 112 -11.52 6.68 1.51
C SER A 112 -12.30 7.25 2.68
N ARG A 113 -11.63 8.07 3.49
CA ARG A 113 -12.25 8.72 4.66
C ARG A 113 -13.19 9.83 4.27
N ASP A 114 -12.81 10.63 3.28
CA ASP A 114 -13.59 11.80 2.84
C ASP A 114 -14.95 11.38 2.29
N TYR A 115 -15.01 10.21 1.66
CA TYR A 115 -16.23 9.65 1.08
C TYR A 115 -16.84 8.51 1.88
N ASN A 116 -16.19 8.06 2.95
CA ASN A 116 -16.63 6.94 3.79
C ASN A 116 -16.99 5.68 2.98
N ILE A 117 -16.08 5.29 2.08
CA ILE A 117 -16.21 4.10 1.25
C ILE A 117 -14.98 3.20 1.37
N LEU A 118 -15.22 1.89 1.45
CA LEU A 118 -14.20 0.87 1.31
C LEU A 118 -14.24 0.34 -0.12
N ILE A 119 -13.07 0.15 -0.71
CA ILE A 119 -12.91 -0.38 -2.05
C ILE A 119 -12.01 -1.60 -1.97
N SER A 120 -12.47 -2.73 -2.47
CA SER A 120 -11.67 -3.94 -2.62
C SER A 120 -11.44 -4.26 -4.10
N GLY A 121 -10.27 -4.83 -4.40
CA GLY A 121 -9.90 -5.26 -5.73
C GLY A 121 -9.44 -6.71 -5.76
N SER A 122 -10.08 -7.54 -6.60
CA SER A 122 -9.85 -8.98 -6.65
C SER A 122 -9.31 -9.46 -7.99
N TRP A 123 -8.61 -10.59 -7.95
CA TRP A 123 -8.16 -11.29 -9.14
C TRP A 123 -9.28 -11.90 -10.00
N ASP A 124 -10.53 -11.80 -9.56
CA ASP A 124 -11.72 -12.04 -10.39
C ASP A 124 -11.98 -10.92 -11.42
N SER A 125 -11.15 -9.88 -11.42
CA SER A 125 -11.27 -8.68 -12.26
C SER A 125 -12.48 -7.82 -11.91
N THR A 126 -12.77 -7.67 -10.62
CA THR A 126 -13.80 -6.75 -10.13
C THR A 126 -13.26 -5.84 -9.02
N LEU A 127 -13.94 -4.71 -8.85
CA LEU A 127 -13.92 -3.92 -7.62
C LEU A 127 -15.26 -4.08 -6.91
N HIS A 128 -15.23 -4.21 -5.58
CA HIS A 128 -16.42 -4.02 -4.76
C HIS A 128 -16.32 -2.69 -4.02
N ILE A 129 -17.38 -1.88 -4.10
CA ILE A 129 -17.50 -0.61 -3.40
C ILE A 129 -18.47 -0.81 -2.24
N HIS A 130 -17.98 -0.64 -1.02
CA HIS A 130 -18.78 -0.80 0.20
C HIS A 130 -19.03 0.57 0.82
N ARG A 131 -20.26 0.77 1.27
CA ARG A 131 -20.70 1.93 2.03
C ARG A 131 -21.36 1.48 3.32
N PRO A 132 -21.40 2.31 4.37
CA PRO A 132 -22.15 2.00 5.58
C PRO A 132 -23.62 1.71 5.24
N ASP A 133 -24.15 0.67 5.85
CA ASP A 133 -25.58 0.30 5.79
C ASP A 133 -26.16 0.08 4.38
N GLN A 134 -25.29 -0.22 3.40
CA GLN A 134 -25.71 -0.48 2.01
C GLN A 134 -25.12 -1.78 1.48
N ILE A 135 -25.84 -2.38 0.53
CA ILE A 135 -25.33 -3.50 -0.26
C ILE A 135 -24.18 -2.98 -1.14
N HIS A 136 -23.08 -3.73 -1.20
CA HIS A 136 -21.93 -3.35 -2.02
C HIS A 136 -22.28 -3.33 -3.52
N VAL A 137 -21.59 -2.48 -4.26
CA VAL A 137 -21.66 -2.40 -5.73
C VAL A 137 -20.45 -3.10 -6.34
N VAL A 138 -20.65 -3.86 -7.41
CA VAL A 138 -19.61 -4.58 -8.15
C VAL A 138 -19.31 -3.84 -9.45
N ILE A 139 -18.05 -3.48 -9.68
CA ILE A 139 -17.58 -2.82 -10.91
C ILE A 139 -16.66 -3.77 -11.66
N PRO A 140 -17.02 -4.22 -12.88
CA PRO A 140 -16.14 -5.02 -13.71
C PRO A 140 -14.91 -4.23 -14.18
N LEU A 141 -13.75 -4.89 -14.14
CA LEU A 141 -12.49 -4.37 -14.66
C LEU A 141 -12.08 -5.13 -15.94
N PRO A 142 -11.31 -4.52 -16.84
CA PRO A 142 -10.84 -5.21 -18.04
C PRO A 142 -9.80 -6.30 -17.74
N SER A 143 -9.17 -6.28 -16.57
CA SER A 143 -8.18 -7.27 -16.15
C SER A 143 -7.93 -7.22 -14.64
N LYS A 144 -7.19 -8.22 -14.14
CA LYS A 144 -6.88 -8.39 -12.71
C LYS A 144 -6.17 -7.17 -12.12
N PRO A 145 -6.68 -6.57 -11.03
CA PRO A 145 -5.97 -5.52 -10.31
C PRO A 145 -4.79 -6.11 -9.52
N TYR A 146 -3.68 -5.37 -9.50
CA TYR A 146 -2.48 -5.71 -8.75
C TYR A 146 -2.23 -4.75 -7.59
N SER A 147 -2.63 -3.49 -7.74
CA SER A 147 -2.46 -2.49 -6.69
C SER A 147 -3.50 -1.39 -6.82
N LEU A 148 -4.05 -0.98 -5.68
CA LEU A 148 -4.97 0.13 -5.54
C LEU A 148 -4.35 1.19 -4.64
N SER A 149 -4.63 2.46 -4.94
CA SER A 149 -4.31 3.57 -4.05
C SER A 149 -5.35 4.67 -4.18
N VAL A 150 -5.68 5.30 -3.06
CA VAL A 150 -6.59 6.45 -3.02
C VAL A 150 -5.84 7.73 -2.66
N SER A 151 -6.25 8.84 -3.27
CA SER A 151 -5.97 10.19 -2.81
C SER A 151 -7.22 10.79 -2.17
N SER A 152 -7.27 12.09 -1.95
CA SER A 152 -8.48 12.75 -1.43
C SER A 152 -9.66 12.67 -2.41
N THR A 153 -9.43 12.67 -3.75
CA THR A 153 -10.51 12.66 -4.73
C THR A 153 -10.45 11.53 -5.75
N LYS A 154 -9.35 10.78 -5.85
CA LYS A 154 -9.14 9.77 -6.89
C LYS A 154 -8.82 8.39 -6.34
N LEU A 155 -9.24 7.37 -7.08
CA LEU A 155 -8.80 5.99 -6.96
C LEU A 155 -7.96 5.63 -8.18
N VAL A 156 -6.74 5.17 -7.98
CA VAL A 156 -5.88 4.60 -9.03
C VAL A 156 -5.91 3.07 -8.92
N VAL A 157 -6.27 2.41 -10.01
CA VAL A 157 -6.32 0.94 -10.13
C VAL A 157 -5.28 0.50 -11.15
N ALA A 158 -4.20 -0.10 -10.70
CA ALA A 158 -3.19 -0.71 -11.57
C ALA A 158 -3.52 -2.18 -11.81
N MET A 159 -3.56 -2.57 -13.07
CA MET A 159 -4.03 -3.87 -13.53
C MET A 159 -3.00 -4.61 -14.37
N ALA A 160 -3.31 -5.86 -14.68
CA ALA A 160 -2.58 -6.63 -15.66
C ALA A 160 -2.51 -5.91 -17.02
N SER A 161 -1.56 -6.33 -17.87
CA SER A 161 -1.32 -5.73 -19.19
C SER A 161 -1.03 -4.23 -19.16
N ARG A 162 -0.44 -3.74 -18.06
CA ARG A 162 -0.05 -2.33 -17.84
C ARG A 162 -1.21 -1.34 -17.83
N ALA A 163 -2.45 -1.81 -17.74
CA ALA A 163 -3.62 -0.95 -17.71
C ALA A 163 -3.71 -0.21 -16.36
N LEU A 164 -4.08 1.05 -16.43
CA LEU A 164 -4.31 1.94 -15.29
C LEU A 164 -5.66 2.63 -15.48
N HIS A 165 -6.58 2.42 -14.54
CA HIS A 165 -7.82 3.18 -14.50
C HIS A 165 -7.79 4.15 -13.33
N ILE A 166 -8.26 5.36 -13.55
CA ILE A 166 -8.41 6.40 -12.54
C ILE A 166 -9.89 6.72 -12.43
N TYR A 167 -10.46 6.54 -11.25
CA TYR A 167 -11.85 6.86 -10.94
C TYR A 167 -11.93 8.06 -10.02
N GLU A 168 -12.99 8.83 -10.12
CA GLU A 168 -13.35 9.87 -9.15
C GLU A 168 -14.08 9.21 -7.97
N LEU A 169 -13.58 9.44 -6.75
CA LEU A 169 -14.16 8.87 -5.54
C LEU A 169 -15.57 9.38 -5.29
N GLU A 170 -15.87 10.63 -5.65
CA GLU A 170 -17.23 11.17 -5.57
C GLU A 170 -18.21 10.35 -6.42
N THR A 171 -17.83 10.02 -7.66
CA THR A 171 -18.65 9.17 -8.53
C THR A 171 -18.89 7.80 -7.92
N LEU A 172 -17.84 7.18 -7.36
CA LEU A 172 -17.95 5.86 -6.73
C LEU A 172 -18.82 5.90 -5.46
N ALA A 173 -18.76 6.99 -4.70
CA ALA A 173 -19.55 7.16 -3.48
C ALA A 173 -21.05 7.34 -3.75
N LEU A 174 -21.43 7.80 -4.93
CA LEU A 174 -22.83 8.02 -5.31
C LEU A 174 -23.47 6.81 -6.01
N LEU A 175 -22.70 5.73 -6.27
CA LEU A 175 -23.25 4.54 -6.91
C LEU A 175 -24.34 3.90 -6.06
N THR A 176 -25.38 3.41 -6.70
CA THR A 176 -26.44 2.64 -6.09
C THR A 176 -26.58 1.31 -6.80
N THR A 177 -26.96 0.27 -6.07
CA THR A 177 -27.29 -1.02 -6.68
C THR A 177 -28.57 -0.89 -7.50
N PRO A 178 -28.60 -1.43 -8.74
CA PRO A 178 -29.83 -1.43 -9.55
C PRO A 178 -30.96 -2.22 -8.93
N SER A 179 -30.66 -3.33 -8.23
CA SER A 179 -31.59 -4.16 -7.47
C SER A 179 -30.84 -5.05 -6.50
N ASP A 180 -31.55 -5.71 -5.58
CA ASP A 180 -30.94 -6.63 -4.61
C ASP A 180 -30.26 -7.84 -5.29
N ASP A 181 -30.80 -8.30 -6.44
CA ASP A 181 -30.27 -9.41 -7.20
C ASP A 181 -29.17 -9.03 -8.20
N ASN A 182 -29.04 -7.72 -8.53
CA ASN A 182 -28.03 -7.25 -9.47
C ASN A 182 -27.19 -6.15 -8.84
N LYS A 183 -25.98 -6.48 -8.44
CA LYS A 183 -25.01 -5.56 -7.83
C LYS A 183 -24.02 -4.97 -8.85
N VAL A 184 -24.05 -5.45 -10.10
CA VAL A 184 -23.08 -5.06 -11.13
C VAL A 184 -23.46 -3.72 -11.76
N VAL A 185 -22.52 -2.79 -11.71
CA VAL A 185 -22.65 -1.46 -12.31
C VAL A 185 -21.43 -1.19 -13.20
N ASN A 186 -21.69 -0.84 -14.46
CA ASN A 186 -20.61 -0.40 -15.35
C ASN A 186 -20.31 1.09 -15.10
N VAL A 187 -19.09 1.37 -14.66
CA VAL A 187 -18.62 2.73 -14.39
C VAL A 187 -17.46 3.06 -15.31
N GLU A 188 -17.62 4.11 -16.10
CA GLU A 188 -16.52 4.63 -16.88
C GLU A 188 -15.48 5.30 -15.96
N PRO A 189 -14.19 4.89 -16.03
CA PRO A 189 -13.16 5.60 -15.31
C PRO A 189 -12.99 7.01 -15.86
N TRP A 190 -12.68 7.96 -15.00
CA TRP A 190 -12.36 9.33 -15.43
C TRP A 190 -11.20 9.36 -16.43
N GLN A 191 -10.20 8.47 -16.22
CA GLN A 191 -9.13 8.29 -17.20
C GLN A 191 -8.76 6.81 -17.33
N ARG A 192 -8.48 6.40 -18.56
CA ARG A 192 -7.80 5.16 -18.90
C ARG A 192 -6.39 5.49 -19.35
N ARG A 193 -5.41 4.85 -18.72
CA ARG A 193 -3.99 5.04 -19.05
C ARG A 193 -3.31 3.70 -19.26
N GLU A 194 -2.19 3.72 -19.94
CA GLU A 194 -1.23 2.65 -20.00
C GLU A 194 0.02 3.08 -19.21
N SER A 195 0.55 2.20 -18.35
CA SER A 195 1.75 2.49 -17.57
C SER A 195 2.92 2.87 -18.47
N SER A 196 3.65 3.91 -18.12
CA SER A 196 4.91 4.29 -18.76
C SER A 196 6.02 3.21 -18.60
N LEU A 197 5.84 2.30 -17.65
CA LEU A 197 6.76 1.19 -17.38
C LEU A 197 6.44 0.01 -18.29
N LYS A 198 7.48 -0.64 -18.84
CA LYS A 198 7.33 -1.71 -19.84
C LYS A 198 6.89 -3.04 -19.25
N PHE A 199 7.17 -3.27 -17.99
CA PHE A 199 6.92 -4.54 -17.30
C PHE A 199 5.77 -4.42 -16.29
N MET A 200 5.38 -5.55 -15.72
CA MET A 200 4.26 -5.66 -14.79
C MET A 200 4.36 -4.64 -13.65
N THR A 201 3.28 -3.90 -13.43
CA THR A 201 3.16 -2.98 -12.29
C THR A 201 3.08 -3.78 -10.99
N ARG A 202 3.84 -3.34 -9.99
CA ARG A 202 3.91 -4.00 -8.69
C ARG A 202 3.12 -3.24 -7.63
N CYS A 203 3.27 -1.90 -7.61
CA CYS A 203 2.62 -1.05 -6.62
C CYS A 203 2.26 0.31 -7.24
N VAL A 204 1.19 0.92 -6.76
CA VAL A 204 0.85 2.32 -6.99
C VAL A 204 0.66 3.03 -5.66
N ALA A 205 1.03 4.32 -5.60
CA ALA A 205 0.80 5.18 -4.46
C ALA A 205 0.38 6.57 -4.96
N CYS A 206 -0.72 7.10 -4.45
CA CYS A 206 -1.19 8.44 -4.76
C CYS A 206 -0.40 9.50 -3.98
N MET A 207 -0.23 10.67 -4.56
CA MET A 207 0.36 11.83 -3.92
C MET A 207 -0.61 12.41 -2.87
N PRO A 208 -0.11 12.87 -1.72
CA PRO A 208 -0.97 13.40 -0.66
C PRO A 208 -1.66 14.73 -1.02
N ASP A 209 -1.13 15.46 -1.99
CA ASP A 209 -1.68 16.71 -2.51
C ASP A 209 -2.69 16.53 -3.65
N ASP A 210 -3.12 15.28 -3.91
CA ASP A 210 -4.05 14.90 -4.97
C ASP A 210 -3.58 15.28 -6.40
N ALA A 211 -2.28 15.52 -6.59
CA ALA A 211 -1.75 15.97 -7.87
C ALA A 211 -1.45 14.83 -8.85
N GLY A 212 -1.23 13.60 -8.36
CA GLY A 212 -0.83 12.49 -9.19
C GLY A 212 -0.52 11.22 -8.39
N TYR A 213 0.30 10.37 -8.99
CA TYR A 213 0.70 9.09 -8.37
C TYR A 213 2.09 8.64 -8.82
N ALA A 214 2.69 7.77 -8.04
CA ALA A 214 3.84 6.97 -8.45
C ALA A 214 3.41 5.53 -8.70
N SER A 215 4.01 4.89 -9.70
CA SER A 215 3.85 3.45 -9.96
C SER A 215 5.21 2.77 -10.06
N SER A 216 5.28 1.52 -9.64
CA SER A 216 6.51 0.73 -9.68
C SER A 216 6.34 -0.55 -10.49
N SER A 217 7.47 -1.12 -10.96
CA SER A 217 7.46 -2.37 -11.71
C SER A 217 8.42 -3.40 -11.14
N ILE A 218 8.29 -4.63 -11.65
CA ILE A 218 9.18 -5.75 -11.32
C ILE A 218 10.61 -5.58 -11.85
N GLU A 219 10.87 -4.60 -12.73
CA GLU A 219 12.17 -4.39 -13.36
C GLU A 219 13.04 -3.29 -12.68
N GLY A 220 12.78 -2.95 -11.44
CA GLY A 220 13.53 -1.91 -10.74
C GLY A 220 13.36 -0.53 -11.35
N ARG A 221 12.11 -0.12 -11.58
CA ARG A 221 11.73 1.21 -12.06
C ARG A 221 10.53 1.77 -11.33
N VAL A 222 10.53 3.10 -11.24
CA VAL A 222 9.39 3.90 -10.75
C VAL A 222 9.04 4.94 -11.82
N ALA A 223 7.75 5.12 -12.07
CA ALA A 223 7.21 6.23 -12.86
C ALA A 223 6.41 7.17 -11.96
N VAL A 224 6.49 8.48 -12.23
CA VAL A 224 5.74 9.52 -11.55
C VAL A 224 4.89 10.25 -12.57
N GLU A 225 3.59 10.30 -12.35
CA GLU A 225 2.60 10.80 -13.30
C GLU A 225 1.57 11.69 -12.61
N TRP A 226 1.07 12.70 -13.31
CA TRP A 226 0.09 13.67 -12.80
C TRP A 226 -1.31 13.38 -13.30
N PHE A 227 -2.32 13.67 -12.49
CA PHE A 227 -3.73 13.47 -12.84
C PHE A 227 -4.20 14.45 -13.92
N ASP A 228 -3.77 15.73 -13.84
CA ASP A 228 -4.13 16.75 -14.80
C ASP A 228 -3.82 16.30 -16.25
N PRO A 229 -4.84 16.18 -17.13
CA PRO A 229 -4.67 15.69 -18.50
C PRO A 229 -4.06 16.71 -19.46
N SER A 230 -3.79 17.95 -19.03
CA SER A 230 -3.19 18.99 -19.88
C SER A 230 -1.84 18.54 -20.44
N ALA A 231 -1.54 18.97 -21.67
CA ALA A 231 -0.26 18.62 -22.30
C ALA A 231 0.95 19.08 -21.47
N GLU A 232 0.84 20.24 -20.82
CA GLU A 232 1.86 20.77 -19.93
C GLU A 232 2.10 19.84 -18.74
N SER A 233 1.06 19.40 -18.06
CA SER A 233 1.15 18.50 -16.94
C SER A 233 1.68 17.13 -17.37
N GLN A 234 1.20 16.60 -18.48
CA GLN A 234 1.64 15.30 -18.99
C GLN A 234 3.10 15.32 -19.48
N ALA A 235 3.63 16.46 -19.92
CA ALA A 235 5.04 16.61 -20.27
C ALA A 235 6.01 16.49 -19.05
N ARG A 236 5.50 16.69 -17.84
CA ARG A 236 6.30 16.57 -16.61
C ARG A 236 6.52 15.12 -16.16
N LYS A 237 5.70 14.18 -16.63
CA LYS A 237 5.83 12.75 -16.24
C LYS A 237 7.21 12.20 -16.57
N TYR A 238 7.71 11.32 -15.74
CA TYR A 238 9.01 10.70 -15.91
C TYR A 238 9.07 9.32 -15.27
N ALA A 239 10.05 8.53 -15.70
CA ALA A 239 10.39 7.25 -15.08
C ALA A 239 11.89 7.17 -14.86
N PHE A 240 12.31 6.45 -13.83
CA PHE A 240 13.72 6.29 -13.49
C PHE A 240 14.04 4.88 -13.02
N LYS A 241 15.32 4.52 -13.12
CA LYS A 241 15.85 3.25 -12.66
C LYS A 241 16.22 3.33 -11.18
N CYS A 242 15.86 2.30 -10.41
CA CYS A 242 16.22 2.12 -9.00
C CYS A 242 16.31 0.63 -8.68
N HIS A 243 16.64 0.25 -7.46
CA HIS A 243 16.68 -1.15 -7.01
C HIS A 243 17.39 -2.08 -7.98
N ARG A 244 18.63 -1.75 -8.31
CA ARG A 244 19.49 -2.55 -9.17
C ARG A 244 20.95 -2.44 -8.71
N GLN A 245 21.68 -3.48 -8.97
CA GLN A 245 23.11 -3.59 -8.71
C GLN A 245 23.81 -4.19 -9.94
N VAL A 246 25.10 -3.94 -10.05
CA VAL A 246 25.94 -4.61 -11.06
C VAL A 246 26.66 -5.74 -10.34
N ASP A 247 26.55 -6.95 -10.87
CA ASP A 247 27.24 -8.14 -10.41
C ASP A 247 27.93 -8.79 -11.61
N ASP A 248 29.25 -8.94 -11.57
CA ASP A 248 30.08 -9.46 -12.68
C ASP A 248 29.71 -8.87 -14.07
N ASP A 249 29.62 -7.54 -14.14
CA ASP A 249 29.22 -6.77 -15.35
C ASP A 249 27.79 -7.04 -15.84
N VAL A 250 26.96 -7.70 -15.05
CA VAL A 250 25.54 -7.94 -15.33
C VAL A 250 24.65 -7.02 -14.48
N ASP A 251 23.73 -6.30 -15.12
CA ASP A 251 22.69 -5.52 -14.44
C ASP A 251 21.67 -6.46 -13.79
N VAL A 252 21.76 -6.67 -12.47
CA VAL A 252 20.77 -7.38 -11.68
C VAL A 252 19.69 -6.39 -11.26
N VAL A 253 18.45 -6.65 -11.63
CA VAL A 253 17.30 -5.78 -11.31
C VAL A 253 16.36 -6.47 -10.34
N TYR A 254 15.84 -5.70 -9.42
CA TYR A 254 14.93 -6.21 -8.39
C TYR A 254 13.55 -5.55 -8.49
N PRO A 255 12.46 -6.26 -8.15
CA PRO A 255 11.14 -5.66 -8.11
C PRO A 255 11.08 -4.53 -7.07
N VAL A 256 10.36 -3.47 -7.41
CA VAL A 256 10.02 -2.41 -6.45
C VAL A 256 8.67 -2.76 -5.84
N ASN A 257 8.70 -3.38 -4.67
CA ASN A 257 7.51 -3.99 -4.06
C ASN A 257 6.59 -2.97 -3.39
N ALA A 258 7.15 -1.89 -2.87
CA ALA A 258 6.41 -0.94 -2.05
C ALA A 258 6.75 0.51 -2.41
N LEU A 259 5.72 1.35 -2.39
CA LEU A 259 5.79 2.80 -2.50
C LEU A 259 4.91 3.41 -1.40
N SER A 260 5.39 4.46 -0.75
CA SER A 260 4.59 5.27 0.17
C SER A 260 5.03 6.72 0.10
N PHE A 261 4.08 7.66 0.04
CA PHE A 261 4.37 9.09 0.06
C PHE A 261 4.41 9.62 1.48
N HIS A 262 5.36 10.52 1.74
CA HIS A 262 5.41 11.26 2.99
C HIS A 262 4.26 12.29 3.03
N PRO A 263 3.39 12.26 4.06
CA PRO A 263 2.13 13.00 4.03
C PRO A 263 2.30 14.52 3.99
N VAL A 264 3.44 15.03 4.49
CA VAL A 264 3.68 16.49 4.60
C VAL A 264 4.57 17.01 3.48
N HIS A 265 5.61 16.26 3.08
CA HIS A 265 6.64 16.76 2.15
C HIS A 265 6.42 16.38 0.69
N GLY A 266 5.49 15.47 0.40
CA GLY A 266 5.27 14.98 -0.98
C GLY A 266 6.47 14.22 -1.58
N SER A 267 7.52 13.97 -0.80
CA SER A 267 8.56 12.98 -1.13
C SER A 267 8.02 11.58 -0.93
N PHE A 268 8.67 10.57 -1.48
CA PHE A 268 8.20 9.19 -1.33
C PHE A 268 9.34 8.21 -1.06
N ALA A 269 9.00 7.12 -0.40
CA ALA A 269 9.86 5.98 -0.19
C ALA A 269 9.58 4.89 -1.22
N SER A 270 10.63 4.20 -1.68
CA SER A 270 10.53 2.95 -2.42
C SER A 270 11.25 1.84 -1.65
N GLY A 271 10.65 0.65 -1.64
CA GLY A 271 11.23 -0.57 -1.08
C GLY A 271 11.31 -1.67 -2.13
N GLY A 272 12.46 -2.31 -2.23
CA GLY A 272 12.71 -3.29 -3.29
C GLY A 272 13.09 -4.68 -2.79
N GLY A 273 13.06 -5.64 -3.71
CA GLY A 273 13.53 -7.01 -3.52
C GLY A 273 15.01 -7.11 -3.19
N ASP A 274 15.78 -6.04 -3.45
CA ASP A 274 17.18 -5.91 -3.06
C ASP A 274 17.39 -5.65 -1.56
N GLY A 275 16.31 -5.52 -0.77
CA GLY A 275 16.36 -5.18 0.64
C GLY A 275 16.68 -3.71 0.92
N VAL A 276 16.60 -2.84 -0.07
CA VAL A 276 16.92 -1.41 0.07
C VAL A 276 15.65 -0.58 0.20
N VAL A 277 15.70 0.45 1.02
CA VAL A 277 14.72 1.55 1.05
C VAL A 277 15.39 2.84 0.61
N ALA A 278 14.78 3.55 -0.32
CA ALA A 278 15.25 4.84 -0.79
C ALA A 278 14.17 5.91 -0.73
N LEU A 279 14.55 7.14 -0.32
CA LEU A 279 13.68 8.31 -0.34
C LEU A 279 13.95 9.16 -1.59
N TRP A 280 12.88 9.64 -2.20
CA TRP A 280 12.90 10.36 -3.48
C TRP A 280 12.14 11.67 -3.37
N ASP A 281 12.69 12.70 -4.00
CA ASP A 281 12.00 13.94 -4.26
C ASP A 281 11.36 13.85 -5.65
N GLY A 282 10.03 13.74 -5.68
CA GLY A 282 9.25 13.57 -6.91
C GLY A 282 9.29 14.80 -7.83
N ILE A 283 9.55 16.00 -7.27
CA ILE A 283 9.60 17.26 -8.02
C ILE A 283 10.99 17.47 -8.61
N SER A 284 12.03 17.40 -7.79
CA SER A 284 13.41 17.57 -8.26
C SER A 284 13.98 16.33 -8.97
N LYS A 285 13.25 15.23 -9.00
CA LYS A 285 13.60 13.96 -9.65
C LYS A 285 14.92 13.39 -9.13
N ARG A 286 15.17 13.49 -7.82
CA ARG A 286 16.42 13.09 -7.18
C ARG A 286 16.18 12.19 -5.99
N ARG A 287 17.16 11.30 -5.75
CA ARG A 287 17.22 10.55 -4.49
C ARG A 287 17.66 11.48 -3.37
N ILE A 288 16.85 11.54 -2.31
CA ILE A 288 17.16 12.28 -1.08
C ILE A 288 18.15 11.46 -0.25
N ARG A 289 17.79 10.18 -0.03
CA ARG A 289 18.55 9.26 0.82
C ARG A 289 18.34 7.81 0.39
N GLN A 290 19.30 6.97 0.73
CA GLN A 290 19.18 5.52 0.70
C GLN A 290 19.59 4.99 2.08
N TYR A 291 18.80 4.09 2.62
CA TYR A 291 19.09 3.44 3.89
C TYR A 291 19.98 2.21 3.70
N GLN A 292 20.52 1.70 4.82
CA GLN A 292 21.29 0.46 4.80
C GLN A 292 20.42 -0.69 4.31
N LYS A 293 21.05 -1.64 3.64
CA LYS A 293 20.38 -2.84 3.13
C LYS A 293 19.89 -3.69 4.29
N TYR A 294 18.62 -4.10 4.25
CA TYR A 294 18.03 -5.10 5.12
C TYR A 294 18.43 -6.51 4.69
N GLN A 295 18.26 -7.49 5.59
CA GLN A 295 18.65 -8.87 5.33
C GLN A 295 17.79 -9.57 4.29
N SER A 296 16.58 -9.06 4.04
CA SER A 296 15.62 -9.64 3.12
C SER A 296 14.91 -8.55 2.32
N SER A 297 14.05 -8.96 1.38
CA SER A 297 13.25 -8.06 0.55
C SER A 297 12.40 -7.11 1.40
N VAL A 298 12.29 -5.85 0.97
CA VAL A 298 11.30 -4.92 1.55
C VAL A 298 9.96 -5.21 0.89
N ALA A 299 9.04 -5.76 1.68
CA ALA A 299 7.72 -6.20 1.21
C ALA A 299 6.67 -5.07 1.21
N ALA A 300 6.68 -4.23 2.25
CA ALA A 300 5.73 -3.13 2.42
C ALA A 300 6.36 -1.95 3.15
N LEU A 301 5.82 -0.75 2.89
CA LEU A 301 6.23 0.52 3.50
C LEU A 301 4.99 1.35 3.82
N ASP A 302 5.05 2.09 4.93
CA ASP A 302 4.06 3.12 5.21
C ASP A 302 4.62 4.23 6.09
N PHE A 303 4.25 5.49 5.82
CA PHE A 303 4.55 6.61 6.69
C PHE A 303 3.45 6.82 7.72
N SER A 304 3.82 7.20 8.94
CA SER A 304 2.86 7.67 9.94
C SER A 304 2.16 8.94 9.48
N GLY A 305 0.91 9.15 9.92
CA GLY A 305 0.11 10.31 9.53
C GLY A 305 0.76 11.67 9.83
N ASP A 306 1.64 11.74 10.85
CA ASP A 306 2.44 12.93 11.17
C ASP A 306 3.76 13.02 10.39
N GLY A 307 4.09 12.02 9.57
CA GLY A 307 5.32 11.93 8.78
C GLY A 307 6.60 11.70 9.58
N LYS A 308 6.52 11.47 10.89
CA LYS A 308 7.71 11.31 11.74
C LYS A 308 8.29 9.91 11.76
N HIS A 309 7.53 8.92 11.30
CA HIS A 309 7.96 7.53 11.31
C HIS A 309 7.71 6.87 9.96
N LEU A 310 8.57 5.92 9.62
CA LEU A 310 8.44 5.04 8.47
C LEU A 310 8.45 3.60 8.97
N ALA A 311 7.35 2.88 8.76
CA ALA A 311 7.29 1.44 8.95
C ALA A 311 7.87 0.73 7.71
N ILE A 312 8.70 -0.27 7.95
CA ILE A 312 9.43 -1.02 6.92
C ILE A 312 9.22 -2.50 7.23
N ALA A 313 8.39 -3.15 6.45
CA ALA A 313 8.17 -4.58 6.54
C ALA A 313 9.19 -5.31 5.65
N VAL A 314 9.92 -6.22 6.25
CA VAL A 314 10.99 -6.99 5.61
C VAL A 314 10.67 -8.46 5.73
N SER A 315 10.60 -9.15 4.62
CA SER A 315 10.43 -10.60 4.56
C SER A 315 10.98 -11.14 3.23
N PRO A 316 11.36 -12.41 3.15
CA PRO A 316 11.69 -13.02 1.87
C PRO A 316 10.59 -12.82 0.84
N GLY A 317 10.99 -12.55 -0.40
CA GLY A 317 10.11 -12.61 -1.55
C GLY A 317 10.08 -14.04 -2.09
N PHE A 318 9.12 -14.30 -2.97
CA PHE A 318 9.03 -15.59 -3.67
C PHE A 318 9.79 -15.56 -5.01
N GLU A 319 10.48 -14.47 -5.30
CA GLU A 319 11.14 -14.21 -6.58
C GLU A 319 12.32 -15.12 -6.85
N ASP A 320 12.97 -15.62 -5.80
CA ASP A 320 14.10 -16.54 -5.86
C ASP A 320 13.68 -18.03 -5.83
N GLY A 321 12.37 -18.31 -5.70
CA GLY A 321 11.83 -19.67 -5.64
C GLY A 321 12.21 -20.42 -4.36
N ASN A 322 12.65 -19.70 -3.32
CA ASN A 322 13.01 -20.29 -2.03
C ASN A 322 11.83 -20.14 -1.07
N ASP A 323 11.19 -21.27 -0.74
CA ASP A 323 10.03 -21.33 0.17
C ASP A 323 10.46 -21.44 1.66
N ASP A 324 11.76 -21.65 1.92
CA ASP A 324 12.26 -21.78 3.28
C ASP A 324 12.45 -20.42 3.96
N LEU A 325 11.62 -20.14 4.96
CA LEU A 325 11.74 -18.98 5.82
C LEU A 325 12.67 -19.30 6.99
N ALA A 326 13.94 -18.91 6.89
CA ALA A 326 14.84 -19.00 8.02
C ALA A 326 14.40 -18.06 9.15
N ASP A 327 14.59 -18.48 10.39
CA ASP A 327 14.28 -17.68 11.57
C ASP A 327 14.95 -16.30 11.51
N GLY A 328 14.15 -15.27 11.80
CA GLY A 328 14.65 -13.90 11.89
C GLY A 328 14.67 -13.11 10.59
N LEU A 329 14.27 -13.70 9.44
CA LEU A 329 14.17 -12.98 8.17
C LEU A 329 12.91 -12.12 8.05
N VAL A 330 11.84 -12.45 8.78
CA VAL A 330 10.61 -11.66 8.82
C VAL A 330 10.71 -10.65 9.96
N ARG A 331 10.70 -9.36 9.63
CA ARG A 331 10.85 -8.25 10.58
C ARG A 331 10.00 -7.06 10.17
N ILE A 332 9.58 -6.30 11.16
CA ILE A 332 8.98 -4.99 10.98
C ILE A 332 9.87 -3.99 11.68
N PHE A 333 10.43 -3.07 10.94
CA PHE A 333 11.22 -1.97 11.49
C PHE A 333 10.38 -0.71 11.49
N VAL A 334 10.55 0.10 12.53
CA VAL A 334 10.03 1.46 12.57
C VAL A 334 11.20 2.41 12.70
N ARG A 335 11.31 3.31 11.74
CA ARG A 335 12.37 4.30 11.70
C ARG A 335 11.79 5.66 12.05
N GLU A 336 12.36 6.31 13.05
CA GLU A 336 12.13 7.72 13.33
C GLU A 336 12.87 8.58 12.29
N LEU A 337 12.16 9.53 11.70
CA LEU A 337 12.71 10.44 10.70
C LEU A 337 13.06 11.77 11.36
N ALA A 338 14.26 12.28 11.09
CA ALA A 338 14.60 13.66 11.45
C ALA A 338 13.72 14.62 10.64
N GLU A 339 13.42 15.78 11.20
CA GLU A 339 12.49 16.78 10.64
C GLU A 339 12.75 17.14 9.16
N THR A 340 14.01 17.11 8.74
CA THR A 340 14.41 17.43 7.36
C THR A 340 14.79 16.17 6.54
N GLU A 341 14.70 14.99 7.12
CA GLU A 341 15.23 13.75 6.49
C GLU A 341 14.48 13.40 5.20
N ALA A 342 13.16 13.58 5.20
CA ALA A 342 12.30 13.34 4.05
C ALA A 342 11.99 14.61 3.24
N LYS A 343 12.54 15.75 3.63
CA LYS A 343 12.31 17.02 2.94
C LYS A 343 13.13 17.08 1.65
N GLY A 344 12.46 17.24 0.52
CA GLY A 344 13.11 17.51 -0.76
C GLY A 344 13.93 18.82 -0.70
N LYS A 345 14.98 18.91 -1.50
CA LYS A 345 15.68 20.18 -1.67
C LYS A 345 14.77 21.11 -2.46
N SER A 346 14.41 22.25 -1.85
CA SER A 346 13.70 23.32 -2.57
C SER A 346 14.39 23.55 -3.92
N ALA A 347 13.62 23.54 -5.00
CA ALA A 347 14.13 24.02 -6.28
C ALA A 347 14.62 25.47 -6.07
N LYS A 348 15.89 25.70 -6.36
CA LYS A 348 16.45 27.05 -6.37
C LYS A 348 15.89 27.84 -7.52
#